data_1414fc11516116ef91294e6379756c3f
#
_entry.id   1414fc11516116ef91294e6379756c3f
#
_cell.length_a   1.000
_cell.length_b   1.000
_cell.length_c   1.000
_cell.angle_alpha   90.00
_cell.angle_beta   90.00
_cell.angle_gamma   90.00
#
_symmetry.space_group_name_H-M   'P 1'
#
loop_
_entity.id
_entity.type
_entity.pdbx_description
1 polymer ?
#
loop_
_entity_poly.entity_id
_entity_poly.type
_entity_poly.pdbx_seq_one_letter_code
_entity_poly.pdbx_strand_id
1 'polypeptide(L)'
;FNYAQEIFMAAGYGVSDVLMNIVVTGITNVIFTILAMFVVDRWGRKALTLIGSFGLAVIYAFMGAAYYFHITGVVLLIIVVMAIACYAMTLATVMWVIISEIFPNRIRGVAMSVCTFALWAACFILTYTFPMLNSGLGAAGTFWLYGLICLSGGIFVVFRLPETKGKSLEEIEKELVK
;
A
#
# COMPACT_ATOMS: atom_id res chain seq x y z
N PHE A 1 4.63 -8.58 3.28
CA PHE A 1 5.18 -9.94 3.10
C PHE A 1 5.93 -10.48 4.33
N ASN A 2 6.58 -9.64 5.14
CA ASN A 2 7.40 -10.09 6.29
C ASN A 2 6.63 -10.96 7.30
N TYR A 3 5.35 -10.74 7.48
CA TYR A 3 4.48 -11.48 8.41
C TYR A 3 3.41 -12.31 7.70
N ALA A 4 3.59 -12.62 6.42
CA ALA A 4 2.62 -13.42 5.67
C ALA A 4 2.40 -14.80 6.32
N GLN A 5 3.48 -15.42 6.82
CA GLN A 5 3.40 -16.69 7.53
C GLN A 5 2.52 -16.59 8.78
N GLU A 6 2.71 -15.58 9.61
CA GLU A 6 1.91 -15.39 10.84
C GLU A 6 0.44 -15.12 10.54
N ILE A 7 0.17 -14.32 9.51
CA ILE A 7 -1.17 -13.99 9.05
C ILE A 7 -1.90 -15.27 8.58
N PHE A 8 -1.25 -16.12 7.78
CA PHE A 8 -1.86 -17.34 7.29
C PHE A 8 -1.96 -18.43 8.37
N MET A 9 -0.99 -18.53 9.28
CA MET A 9 -1.11 -19.41 10.44
C MET A 9 -2.24 -19.02 11.37
N ALA A 10 -2.43 -17.72 11.62
CA ALA A 10 -3.57 -17.19 12.38
C ALA A 10 -4.90 -17.45 11.67
N ALA A 11 -4.89 -17.61 10.35
CA ALA A 11 -6.05 -18.01 9.54
C ALA A 11 -6.36 -19.51 9.59
N GLY A 12 -5.56 -20.32 10.31
CA GLY A 12 -5.77 -21.75 10.47
C GLY A 12 -5.17 -22.62 9.37
N TYR A 13 -4.28 -22.09 8.55
CA TYR A 13 -3.58 -22.87 7.51
C TYR A 13 -2.40 -23.66 8.09
N GLY A 14 -2.18 -24.89 7.58
CA GLY A 14 -0.97 -25.68 7.86
C GLY A 14 0.27 -25.06 7.22
N VAL A 15 1.47 -25.45 7.67
CA VAL A 15 2.75 -24.89 7.17
C VAL A 15 2.91 -25.06 5.65
N SER A 16 2.48 -26.18 5.10
CA SER A 16 2.51 -26.46 3.65
C SER A 16 1.61 -25.50 2.88
N ASP A 17 0.40 -25.24 3.40
CA ASP A 17 -0.59 -24.35 2.78
C ASP A 17 -0.16 -22.88 2.89
N VAL A 18 0.53 -22.52 3.98
CA VAL A 18 1.11 -21.19 4.17
C VAL A 18 2.13 -20.88 3.08
N LEU A 19 3.03 -21.82 2.78
CA LEU A 19 4.02 -21.64 1.71
C LEU A 19 3.35 -21.47 0.34
N MET A 20 2.32 -22.26 0.04
CA MET A 20 1.55 -22.12 -1.18
C MET A 20 0.84 -20.74 -1.27
N ASN A 21 0.26 -20.27 -0.17
CA ASN A 21 -0.38 -18.99 -0.11
C ASN A 21 0.59 -17.81 -0.30
N ILE A 22 1.83 -17.94 0.21
CA ILE A 22 2.90 -16.96 -0.04
C ILE A 22 3.26 -16.92 -1.53
N VAL A 23 3.33 -18.06 -2.21
CA VAL A 23 3.58 -18.13 -3.66
C VAL A 23 2.42 -17.46 -4.43
N VAL A 24 1.18 -17.77 -4.09
CA VAL A 24 -0.01 -17.16 -4.71
C VAL A 24 0.02 -15.63 -4.55
N THR A 25 0.31 -15.12 -3.35
CA THR A 25 0.39 -13.69 -3.10
C THR A 25 1.57 -13.04 -3.84
N GLY A 26 2.70 -13.74 -3.96
CA GLY A 26 3.85 -13.28 -4.74
C GLY A 26 3.55 -13.16 -6.23
N ILE A 27 2.93 -14.18 -6.82
CA ILE A 27 2.51 -14.18 -8.23
C ILE A 27 1.48 -13.06 -8.46
N THR A 28 0.51 -12.90 -7.57
CA THR A 28 -0.47 -11.81 -7.63
C THR A 28 0.22 -10.45 -7.64
N ASN A 29 1.20 -10.24 -6.75
CA ASN A 29 1.95 -8.99 -6.70
C ASN A 29 2.63 -8.68 -8.04
N VAL A 30 3.33 -9.64 -8.64
CA VAL A 30 4.02 -9.49 -9.93
C VAL A 30 3.05 -9.14 -11.05
N ILE A 31 1.95 -9.89 -11.18
CA ILE A 31 0.94 -9.67 -12.22
C ILE A 31 0.36 -8.26 -12.12
N PHE A 32 -0.10 -7.87 -10.93
CA PHE A 32 -0.72 -6.56 -10.72
C PHE A 32 0.26 -5.40 -10.82
N THR A 33 1.54 -5.60 -10.48
CA THR A 33 2.59 -4.59 -10.70
C THR A 33 2.82 -4.36 -12.21
N ILE A 34 2.86 -5.43 -13.01
CA ILE A 34 2.98 -5.29 -14.47
C ILE A 34 1.76 -4.56 -15.04
N LEU A 35 0.56 -4.93 -14.63
CA LEU A 35 -0.68 -4.24 -15.05
C LEU A 35 -0.67 -2.76 -14.64
N ALA A 36 -0.16 -2.44 -13.46
CA ALA A 36 -0.06 -1.07 -12.97
C ALA A 36 0.76 -0.16 -13.90
N MET A 37 1.82 -0.67 -14.52
CA MET A 37 2.64 0.09 -15.46
C MET A 37 1.82 0.61 -16.65
N PHE A 38 0.83 -0.15 -17.12
CA PHE A 38 -0.05 0.28 -18.21
C PHE A 38 -1.19 1.20 -17.76
N VAL A 39 -1.61 1.07 -16.50
CA VAL A 39 -2.75 1.82 -15.97
C VAL A 39 -2.33 3.21 -15.46
N VAL A 40 -1.10 3.35 -14.93
CA VAL A 40 -0.61 4.59 -14.32
C VAL A 40 -0.63 5.77 -15.31
N ASP A 41 -0.31 5.53 -16.57
CA ASP A 41 -0.31 6.57 -17.61
C ASP A 41 -1.72 6.91 -18.10
N ARG A 42 -2.67 5.99 -17.96
CA ARG A 42 -4.06 6.20 -18.40
C ARG A 42 -4.91 6.91 -17.36
N TRP A 43 -4.81 6.54 -16.09
CA TRP A 43 -5.71 7.02 -15.03
C TRP A 43 -5.16 8.21 -14.25
N GLY A 44 -3.84 8.43 -14.30
CA GLY A 44 -3.17 9.51 -13.57
C GLY A 44 -2.71 9.10 -12.18
N ARG A 45 -1.71 9.83 -11.69
CA ARG A 45 -1.00 9.47 -10.45
C ARG A 45 -1.86 9.72 -9.22
N LYS A 46 -2.53 10.86 -9.16
CA LYS A 46 -3.41 11.23 -8.03
C LYS A 46 -4.61 10.29 -7.92
N ALA A 47 -5.28 10.00 -9.04
CA ALA A 47 -6.44 9.12 -9.04
C ALA A 47 -6.09 7.72 -8.55
N LEU A 48 -5.00 7.13 -9.04
CA LEU A 48 -4.55 5.80 -8.59
C LEU A 48 -4.14 5.78 -7.11
N THR A 49 -3.47 6.83 -6.63
CA THR A 49 -3.12 6.94 -5.21
C THR A 49 -4.37 7.00 -4.33
N LEU A 50 -5.41 7.72 -4.75
CA LEU A 50 -6.68 7.80 -4.02
C LEU A 50 -7.43 6.46 -4.03
N ILE A 51 -7.53 5.81 -5.20
CA ILE A 51 -8.15 4.49 -5.31
C ILE A 51 -7.42 3.48 -4.41
N GLY A 52 -6.08 3.51 -4.41
CA GLY A 52 -5.27 2.65 -3.55
C GLY A 52 -5.48 2.91 -2.07
N SER A 53 -5.42 4.17 -1.65
CA SER A 53 -5.56 4.54 -0.24
C SER A 53 -6.95 4.21 0.32
N PHE A 54 -8.02 4.61 -0.38
CA PHE A 54 -9.38 4.32 0.06
C PHE A 54 -9.74 2.85 -0.13
N GLY A 55 -9.29 2.21 -1.23
CA GLY A 55 -9.48 0.79 -1.48
C GLY A 55 -8.85 -0.07 -0.38
N LEU A 56 -7.60 0.21 -0.01
CA LEU A 56 -6.94 -0.48 1.09
C LEU A 56 -7.59 -0.21 2.44
N ALA A 57 -8.05 1.02 2.70
CA ALA A 57 -8.78 1.33 3.93
C ALA A 57 -10.03 0.45 4.09
N VAL A 58 -10.80 0.28 3.02
CA VAL A 58 -11.98 -0.59 2.99
C VAL A 58 -11.59 -2.06 3.16
N ILE A 59 -10.57 -2.53 2.43
CA ILE A 59 -10.12 -3.93 2.51
C ILE A 59 -9.61 -4.25 3.92
N TYR A 60 -8.84 -3.35 4.55
CA TYR A 60 -8.37 -3.53 5.92
C TYR A 60 -9.51 -3.48 6.95
N ALA A 61 -10.56 -2.71 6.70
CA ALA A 61 -11.77 -2.75 7.55
C ALA A 61 -12.44 -4.14 7.49
N PHE A 62 -12.59 -4.73 6.29
CA PHE A 62 -13.10 -6.10 6.12
C PHE A 62 -12.15 -7.15 6.71
N MET A 63 -10.84 -6.98 6.56
CA MET A 63 -9.85 -7.89 7.13
C MET A 63 -9.91 -7.87 8.67
N GLY A 64 -9.99 -6.70 9.28
CA GLY A 64 -10.17 -6.56 10.73
C GLY A 64 -11.48 -7.21 11.21
N ALA A 65 -12.58 -7.01 10.47
CA ALA A 65 -13.85 -7.67 10.77
C ALA A 65 -13.75 -9.20 10.64
N ALA A 66 -13.09 -9.71 9.61
CA ALA A 66 -12.87 -11.16 9.43
C ALA A 66 -12.13 -11.77 10.62
N TYR A 67 -11.08 -11.13 11.11
CA TYR A 67 -10.37 -11.58 12.32
C TYR A 67 -11.24 -11.45 13.59
N TYR A 68 -12.03 -10.39 13.71
CA TYR A 68 -12.92 -10.20 14.85
C TYR A 68 -14.00 -11.29 14.94
N PHE A 69 -14.57 -11.70 13.81
CA PHE A 69 -15.57 -12.77 13.74
C PHE A 69 -14.94 -14.17 13.61
N HIS A 70 -13.63 -14.30 13.74
CA HIS A 70 -12.89 -15.57 13.61
C HIS A 70 -13.16 -16.28 12.27
N ILE A 71 -13.36 -15.51 11.19
CA ILE A 71 -13.50 -16.06 9.84
C ILE A 71 -12.11 -16.52 9.36
N THR A 72 -11.98 -17.80 9.05
CA THR A 72 -10.74 -18.44 8.63
C THR A 72 -10.85 -19.05 7.24
N GLY A 73 -9.76 -19.57 6.72
CA GLY A 73 -9.76 -20.30 5.45
C GLY A 73 -9.78 -19.39 4.22
N VAL A 74 -10.42 -19.86 3.16
CA VAL A 74 -10.36 -19.25 1.81
C VAL A 74 -10.84 -17.80 1.79
N VAL A 75 -11.80 -17.43 2.62
CA VAL A 75 -12.33 -16.06 2.68
C VAL A 75 -11.24 -15.07 3.08
N LEU A 76 -10.46 -15.40 4.11
CA LEU A 76 -9.35 -14.55 4.54
C LEU A 76 -8.25 -14.48 3.48
N LEU A 77 -7.95 -15.60 2.82
CA LEU A 77 -7.00 -15.63 1.70
C LEU A 77 -7.43 -14.67 0.58
N ILE A 78 -8.71 -14.69 0.20
CA ILE A 78 -9.24 -13.78 -0.84
C ILE A 78 -9.06 -12.32 -0.42
N ILE A 79 -9.35 -11.97 0.82
CA ILE A 79 -9.18 -10.58 1.32
C ILE A 79 -7.70 -10.16 1.27
N VAL A 80 -6.77 -11.06 1.68
CA VAL A 80 -5.32 -10.81 1.61
C VAL A 80 -4.86 -10.61 0.16
N VAL A 81 -5.29 -11.50 -0.75
CA VAL A 81 -4.95 -11.39 -2.19
C VAL A 81 -5.49 -10.09 -2.79
N MET A 82 -6.71 -9.70 -2.44
CA MET A 82 -7.30 -8.42 -2.86
C MET A 82 -6.50 -7.22 -2.32
N ALA A 83 -6.04 -7.27 -1.08
CA ALA A 83 -5.20 -6.21 -0.51
C ALA A 83 -3.87 -6.07 -1.26
N ILE A 84 -3.22 -7.20 -1.56
CA ILE A 84 -1.95 -7.23 -2.30
C ILE A 84 -2.15 -6.74 -3.74
N ALA A 85 -3.19 -7.18 -4.42
CA ALA A 85 -3.53 -6.76 -5.77
C ALA A 85 -3.81 -5.24 -5.82
N CYS A 86 -4.63 -4.73 -4.91
CA CYS A 86 -4.92 -3.31 -4.80
C CYS A 86 -3.66 -2.49 -4.53
N TYR A 87 -2.83 -2.89 -3.57
CA TYR A 87 -1.56 -2.23 -3.26
C TYR A 87 -0.59 -2.24 -4.44
N ALA A 88 -0.38 -3.40 -5.08
CA ALA A 88 0.55 -3.56 -6.19
C ALA A 88 0.13 -2.71 -7.41
N MET A 89 -1.18 -2.68 -7.71
CA MET A 89 -1.72 -1.95 -8.85
C MET A 89 -1.74 -0.42 -8.64
N THR A 90 -1.69 0.04 -7.41
CA THR A 90 -1.83 1.45 -7.08
C THR A 90 -0.58 2.00 -6.37
N LEU A 91 -0.52 1.92 -5.05
CA LEU A 91 0.48 2.61 -4.24
C LEU A 91 1.91 2.14 -4.49
N ALA A 92 2.14 0.82 -4.69
CA ALA A 92 3.48 0.28 -4.88
C ALA A 92 4.17 0.86 -6.12
N THR A 93 3.45 1.01 -7.22
CA THR A 93 3.99 1.51 -8.49
C THR A 93 3.96 3.04 -8.56
N VAL A 94 2.83 3.64 -8.16
CA VAL A 94 2.59 5.08 -8.34
C VAL A 94 3.50 5.93 -7.46
N MET A 95 3.86 5.47 -6.25
CA MET A 95 4.73 6.22 -5.35
C MET A 95 6.10 6.55 -5.96
N TRP A 96 6.70 5.58 -6.67
CA TRP A 96 8.00 5.80 -7.32
C TRP A 96 7.90 6.81 -8.47
N VAL A 97 6.81 6.77 -9.22
CA VAL A 97 6.53 7.71 -10.30
C VAL A 97 6.35 9.13 -9.73
N ILE A 98 5.51 9.30 -8.71
CA ILE A 98 5.28 10.61 -8.07
C ILE A 98 6.60 11.19 -7.53
N ILE A 99 7.39 10.42 -6.80
CA ILE A 99 8.66 10.88 -6.22
C ILE A 99 9.62 11.34 -7.33
N SER A 100 9.60 10.70 -8.50
CA SER A 100 10.44 11.09 -9.63
C SER A 100 9.94 12.31 -10.40
N GLU A 101 8.63 12.58 -10.41
CA GLU A 101 7.99 13.65 -11.19
C GLU A 101 7.81 14.96 -10.42
N ILE A 102 7.68 14.90 -9.07
CA ILE A 102 7.28 16.08 -8.28
C ILE A 102 8.44 17.06 -8.02
N PHE A 103 9.69 16.62 -8.18
CA PHE A 103 10.86 17.45 -7.85
C PHE A 103 11.54 18.03 -9.08
N PRO A 104 11.94 19.33 -9.01
CA PRO A 104 12.73 19.98 -10.05
C PRO A 104 14.07 19.26 -10.30
N ASN A 105 14.54 19.27 -11.54
CA ASN A 105 15.79 18.60 -11.95
C ASN A 105 16.99 18.96 -11.04
N ARG A 106 17.07 20.23 -10.60
CA ARG A 106 18.19 20.74 -9.81
C ARG A 106 18.39 20.04 -8.46
N ILE A 107 17.30 19.65 -7.79
CA ILE A 107 17.32 19.06 -6.45
C ILE A 107 16.79 17.63 -6.41
N ARG A 108 16.37 17.09 -7.57
CA ARG A 108 15.69 15.78 -7.66
C ARG A 108 16.44 14.67 -6.96
N GLY A 109 17.75 14.54 -7.17
CA GLY A 109 18.54 13.46 -6.58
C GLY A 109 18.51 13.48 -5.04
N VAL A 110 18.72 14.65 -4.45
CA VAL A 110 18.68 14.80 -2.98
C VAL A 110 17.27 14.60 -2.44
N ALA A 111 16.27 15.21 -3.08
CA ALA A 111 14.88 15.10 -2.66
C ALA A 111 14.37 13.64 -2.74
N MET A 112 14.68 12.93 -3.83
CA MET A 112 14.35 11.50 -3.96
C MET A 112 15.02 10.65 -2.88
N SER A 113 16.28 10.93 -2.53
CA SER A 113 17.00 10.21 -1.48
C SER A 113 16.32 10.40 -0.12
N VAL A 114 15.93 11.64 0.22
CA VAL A 114 15.21 11.93 1.47
C VAL A 114 13.83 11.25 1.51
N CYS A 115 13.07 11.31 0.42
CA CYS A 115 11.76 10.63 0.33
C CYS A 115 11.91 9.11 0.44
N THR A 116 12.88 8.53 -0.23
CA THR A 116 13.18 7.10 -0.16
C THR A 116 13.57 6.68 1.25
N PHE A 117 14.45 7.46 1.90
CA PHE A 117 14.81 7.22 3.29
C PHE A 117 13.59 7.27 4.22
N ALA A 118 12.73 8.29 4.09
CA ALA A 118 11.53 8.43 4.89
C ALA A 118 10.55 7.25 4.67
N LEU A 119 10.40 6.81 3.43
CA LEU A 119 9.56 5.65 3.08
C LEU A 119 10.06 4.36 3.74
N TRP A 120 11.36 4.09 3.66
CA TRP A 120 11.94 2.88 4.28
C TRP A 120 11.97 2.97 5.80
N ALA A 121 12.17 4.16 6.37
CA ALA A 121 12.07 4.39 7.83
C ALA A 121 10.63 4.12 8.31
N ALA A 122 9.62 4.61 7.62
CA ALA A 122 8.22 4.32 7.92
C ALA A 122 7.90 2.82 7.78
N CYS A 123 8.40 2.17 6.73
CA CYS A 123 8.25 0.72 6.54
C CYS A 123 8.90 -0.07 7.68
N PHE A 124 10.09 0.34 8.12
CA PHE A 124 10.77 -0.26 9.27
C PHE A 124 9.93 -0.10 10.56
N ILE A 125 9.43 1.11 10.85
CA ILE A 125 8.60 1.36 12.03
C ILE A 125 7.34 0.49 12.00
N LEU A 126 6.63 0.42 10.88
CA LEU A 126 5.44 -0.41 10.74
C LEU A 126 5.74 -1.90 10.93
N THR A 127 6.84 -2.37 10.34
CA THR A 127 7.26 -3.77 10.48
C THR A 127 7.68 -4.08 11.91
N TYR A 128 8.47 -3.21 12.54
CA TYR A 128 8.94 -3.41 13.91
C TYR A 128 7.80 -3.35 14.94
N THR A 129 6.82 -2.47 14.74
CA THR A 129 5.69 -2.31 15.67
C THR A 129 4.58 -3.35 15.47
N PHE A 130 4.56 -4.06 14.34
CA PHE A 130 3.50 -5.04 14.04
C PHE A 130 3.29 -6.09 15.14
N PRO A 131 4.33 -6.80 15.66
CA PRO A 131 4.14 -7.79 16.73
C PRO A 131 3.60 -7.17 18.01
N MET A 132 4.04 -5.93 18.34
CA MET A 132 3.56 -5.21 19.53
C MET A 132 2.09 -4.81 19.39
N LEU A 133 1.69 -4.33 18.21
CA LEU A 133 0.30 -3.99 17.92
C LEU A 133 -0.57 -5.25 17.91
N ASN A 134 -0.08 -6.32 17.31
CA ASN A 134 -0.82 -7.59 17.25
C ASN A 134 -1.02 -8.21 18.65
N SER A 135 -0.02 -8.11 19.54
CA SER A 135 -0.13 -8.61 20.92
C SER A 135 -1.03 -7.73 21.79
N GLY A 136 -1.07 -6.41 21.55
CA GLY A 136 -1.86 -5.46 22.35
C GLY A 136 -3.29 -5.26 21.88
N LEU A 137 -3.48 -5.09 20.57
CA LEU A 137 -4.79 -4.80 19.95
C LEU A 137 -5.43 -6.05 19.31
N GLY A 138 -4.69 -7.13 19.23
CA GLY A 138 -5.06 -8.30 18.41
C GLY A 138 -4.98 -8.03 16.90
N ALA A 139 -5.13 -9.09 16.09
CA ALA A 139 -5.08 -8.98 14.65
C ALA A 139 -6.14 -8.03 14.09
N ALA A 140 -7.38 -8.12 14.59
CA ALA A 140 -8.49 -7.26 14.16
C ALA A 140 -8.18 -5.77 14.38
N GLY A 141 -7.74 -5.39 15.60
CA GLY A 141 -7.42 -4.01 15.95
C GLY A 141 -6.24 -3.47 15.14
N THR A 142 -5.24 -4.30 14.87
CA THR A 142 -4.07 -3.92 14.05
C THR A 142 -4.48 -3.60 12.61
N PHE A 143 -5.34 -4.39 11.98
CA PHE A 143 -5.81 -4.11 10.62
C PHE A 143 -6.73 -2.89 10.57
N TRP A 144 -7.57 -2.65 11.57
CA TRP A 144 -8.37 -1.42 11.63
C TRP A 144 -7.48 -0.18 11.79
N LEU A 145 -6.42 -0.25 12.60
CA LEU A 145 -5.43 0.83 12.70
C LEU A 145 -4.77 1.13 11.35
N TYR A 146 -4.37 0.09 10.60
CA TYR A 146 -3.79 0.27 9.27
C TYR A 146 -4.80 0.83 8.28
N GLY A 147 -6.07 0.44 8.38
CA GLY A 147 -7.16 1.05 7.61
C GLY A 147 -7.31 2.54 7.87
N LEU A 148 -7.24 2.97 9.13
CA LEU A 148 -7.26 4.39 9.52
C LEU A 148 -6.05 5.17 8.99
N ILE A 149 -4.85 4.56 9.00
CA ILE A 149 -3.65 5.16 8.41
C ILE A 149 -3.84 5.35 6.90
N CYS A 150 -4.35 4.34 6.18
CA CYS A 150 -4.64 4.46 4.76
C CYS A 150 -5.69 5.54 4.46
N LEU A 151 -6.74 5.61 5.27
CA LEU A 151 -7.78 6.63 5.16
C LEU A 151 -7.20 8.04 5.34
N SER A 152 -6.41 8.25 6.39
CA SER A 152 -5.75 9.55 6.66
C SER A 152 -4.78 9.94 5.55
N GLY A 153 -4.03 8.97 5.01
CA GLY A 153 -3.16 9.15 3.85
C GLY A 153 -3.94 9.55 2.61
N GLY A 154 -5.08 8.88 2.34
CA GLY A 154 -5.97 9.24 1.24
C GLY A 154 -6.52 10.67 1.36
N ILE A 155 -6.97 11.06 2.56
CA ILE A 155 -7.43 12.43 2.83
C ILE A 155 -6.30 13.45 2.58
N PHE A 156 -5.08 13.17 3.06
CA PHE A 156 -3.93 14.03 2.79
C PHE A 156 -3.67 14.19 1.28
N VAL A 157 -3.73 13.10 0.52
CA VAL A 157 -3.54 13.10 -0.95
C VAL A 157 -4.60 13.94 -1.64
N VAL A 158 -5.87 13.89 -1.21
CA VAL A 158 -6.95 14.74 -1.78
C VAL A 158 -6.55 16.22 -1.76
N PHE A 159 -6.03 16.70 -0.62
CA PHE A 159 -5.76 18.12 -0.41
C PHE A 159 -4.39 18.59 -0.85
N ARG A 160 -3.38 17.71 -0.85
CA ARG A 160 -1.98 18.12 -1.01
C ARG A 160 -1.30 17.61 -2.26
N LEU A 161 -1.75 16.48 -2.84
CA LEU A 161 -1.08 15.95 -4.04
C LEU A 161 -1.68 16.59 -5.31
N PRO A 162 -0.86 17.29 -6.12
CA PRO A 162 -1.29 17.74 -7.45
C PRO A 162 -1.36 16.54 -8.41
N GLU A 163 -2.18 16.65 -9.46
CA GLU A 163 -2.13 15.67 -10.55
C GLU A 163 -0.95 16.00 -11.46
N THR A 164 -0.08 15.02 -11.67
CA THR A 164 1.14 15.19 -12.50
C THR A 164 0.96 14.69 -13.93
N LYS A 165 -0.12 13.96 -14.20
CA LYS A 165 -0.39 13.39 -15.52
C LYS A 165 -0.42 14.45 -16.61
N GLY A 166 0.42 14.28 -17.64
CA GLY A 166 0.44 15.14 -18.82
C GLY A 166 1.01 16.54 -18.61
N LYS A 167 1.58 16.82 -17.45
CA LYS A 167 2.25 18.09 -17.15
C LYS A 167 3.77 17.95 -17.31
N SER A 168 4.40 19.02 -17.80
CA SER A 168 5.86 19.12 -17.78
C SER A 168 6.36 19.37 -16.34
N LEU A 169 7.61 19.01 -16.08
CA LEU A 169 8.24 19.24 -14.77
C LEU A 169 8.24 20.72 -14.36
N GLU A 170 8.38 21.61 -15.35
CA GLU A 170 8.36 23.07 -15.16
C GLU A 170 6.97 23.59 -14.77
N GLU A 171 5.92 22.97 -15.29
CA GLU A 171 4.54 23.29 -14.92
C GLU A 171 4.20 22.83 -13.52
N ILE A 172 4.67 21.63 -13.13
CA ILE A 172 4.50 21.09 -11.78
C ILE A 172 5.25 21.97 -10.76
N GLU A 173 6.47 22.39 -11.09
CA GLU A 173 7.26 23.30 -10.24
C GLU A 173 6.52 24.63 -9.98
N LYS A 174 5.95 25.25 -11.03
CA LYS A 174 5.17 26.50 -10.88
C LYS A 174 3.90 26.34 -10.03
N GLU A 175 3.27 25.17 -10.03
CA GLU A 175 2.11 24.91 -9.18
C GLU A 175 2.47 24.70 -7.72
N LEU A 176 3.63 24.14 -7.43
CA LEU A 176 4.08 23.81 -6.06
C LEU A 176 4.75 24.99 -5.35
N VAL A 177 5.34 25.94 -6.08
CA VAL A 177 6.08 27.10 -5.53
C VAL A 177 5.17 28.32 -5.36
N LYS A 178 3.87 28.18 -5.61
CA LYS A 178 2.89 29.16 -5.19
C LYS A 178 2.59 28.98 -3.70
#